data_7f819a31c5e7e1cadc05bd6bceaaff37
#
_entry.id   7f819a31c5e7e1cadc05bd6bceaaff37
#
_cell.length_a   1.000
_cell.length_b   1.000
_cell.length_c   1.000
_cell.angle_alpha   90.00
_cell.angle_beta   90.00
_cell.angle_gamma   90.00
#
_symmetry.space_group_name_H-M   'P 1'
#
loop_
_entity.id
_entity.type
_entity.pdbx_description
1 polymer ?
#
loop_
_entity_poly.entity_id
_entity_poly.type
_entity_poly.pdbx_seq_one_letter_code
_entity_poly.pdbx_strand_id
1 'polypeptide(L)'
;MKTKIILFAMLLAFVGNSANAQVFDLASNKDRLTVGFELGSAGVNTDYGGFAWGVSASLYGVYLDFLIAGPQHQNDKHVNNTLWQDDEAFTISVGYQIPVLPWLRIAPIIGYCQTNYGITDMSTVNIHINTSGRRGSIYHDYYPQKRFHEFNYGAGLFLQPFKSVEIYGVYTARSIYGGISLNLTALADKK
;
A
#
# COMPACT_ATOMS: atom_id res chain seq x y z
N MET A 1 -19.74 -11.27 -16.46
CA MET A 1 -18.38 -11.59 -16.95
C MET A 1 -18.10 -11.04 -18.36
N LYS A 2 -19.01 -11.16 -19.33
CA LYS A 2 -18.79 -10.75 -20.74
C LYS A 2 -18.42 -9.26 -20.92
N THR A 3 -19.05 -8.36 -20.16
CA THR A 3 -18.82 -6.92 -20.25
C THR A 3 -17.40 -6.51 -19.83
N LYS A 4 -16.82 -7.17 -18.82
CA LYS A 4 -15.44 -6.88 -18.35
C LYS A 4 -14.38 -7.33 -19.35
N ILE A 5 -14.65 -8.42 -20.08
CA ILE A 5 -13.76 -8.92 -21.15
C ILE A 5 -13.79 -7.98 -22.35
N ILE A 6 -14.96 -7.44 -22.70
CA ILE A 6 -15.13 -6.48 -23.80
C ILE A 6 -14.39 -5.17 -23.48
N LEU A 7 -14.49 -4.69 -22.22
CA LEU A 7 -13.79 -3.48 -21.80
C LEU A 7 -12.26 -3.65 -21.86
N PHE A 8 -11.77 -4.82 -21.43
CA PHE A 8 -10.35 -5.17 -21.49
C PHE A 8 -9.85 -5.34 -22.93
N ALA A 9 -10.68 -5.97 -23.81
CA ALA A 9 -10.36 -6.09 -25.23
C ALA A 9 -10.39 -4.73 -25.97
N MET A 10 -11.33 -3.83 -25.61
CA MET A 10 -11.34 -2.44 -26.11
C MET A 10 -10.11 -1.67 -25.65
N LEU A 11 -9.67 -1.83 -24.39
CA LEU A 11 -8.46 -1.19 -23.88
C LEU A 11 -7.22 -1.68 -24.65
N LEU A 12 -7.12 -2.98 -24.91
CA LEU A 12 -6.04 -3.58 -25.72
C LEU A 12 -6.10 -3.12 -27.18
N ALA A 13 -7.29 -2.97 -27.77
CA ALA A 13 -7.46 -2.49 -29.14
C ALA A 13 -7.11 -1.00 -29.29
N PHE A 14 -7.39 -0.18 -28.28
CA PHE A 14 -6.97 1.22 -28.23
C PHE A 14 -5.44 1.36 -28.14
N VAL A 15 -4.79 0.48 -27.42
CA VAL A 15 -3.32 0.40 -27.32
C VAL A 15 -2.71 -0.05 -28.65
N GLY A 16 -3.34 -0.98 -29.38
CA GLY A 16 -2.83 -1.52 -30.65
C GLY A 16 -2.91 -0.56 -31.84
N ASN A 17 -3.83 0.42 -31.82
CA ASN A 17 -3.99 1.38 -32.93
C ASN A 17 -3.09 2.64 -32.81
N SER A 18 -2.36 2.79 -31.69
CA SER A 18 -1.41 3.89 -31.49
C SER A 18 -0.01 3.53 -31.99
N ALA A 19 0.09 2.81 -33.12
CA ALA A 19 1.33 2.18 -33.62
C ALA A 19 2.48 3.14 -33.99
N ASN A 20 2.34 4.45 -33.78
CA ASN A 20 3.42 5.44 -33.90
C ASN A 20 3.77 6.15 -32.60
N ALA A 21 3.04 5.91 -31.49
CA ALA A 21 3.48 6.29 -30.18
C ALA A 21 4.30 5.12 -29.61
N GLN A 22 5.47 5.37 -29.05
CA GLN A 22 6.25 4.38 -28.31
C GLN A 22 5.45 3.89 -27.08
N VAL A 23 4.44 3.07 -27.34
CA VAL A 23 3.67 2.37 -26.31
C VAL A 23 4.63 1.34 -25.72
N PHE A 24 4.80 1.37 -24.39
CA PHE A 24 5.76 0.53 -23.66
C PHE A 24 7.25 0.90 -23.83
N ASP A 25 7.56 2.19 -23.79
CA ASP A 25 8.95 2.64 -23.71
C ASP A 25 9.56 2.30 -22.33
N LEU A 26 10.00 1.05 -22.17
CA LEU A 26 10.67 0.59 -20.94
C LEU A 26 11.96 1.36 -20.64
N ALA A 27 12.55 2.03 -21.64
CA ALA A 27 13.71 2.88 -21.44
C ALA A 27 13.37 4.10 -20.58
N SER A 28 12.11 4.52 -20.54
CA SER A 28 11.65 5.62 -19.66
C SER A 28 11.76 5.31 -18.16
N ASN A 29 11.92 4.05 -17.78
CA ASN A 29 12.17 3.62 -16.40
C ASN A 29 13.69 3.60 -16.06
N LYS A 30 14.56 3.74 -17.07
CA LYS A 30 16.01 3.76 -16.86
C LYS A 30 16.38 4.94 -15.98
N ASP A 31 17.22 4.67 -15.01
CA ASP A 31 17.74 5.65 -14.05
C ASP A 31 16.64 6.36 -13.21
N ARG A 32 15.44 5.78 -13.15
CA ARG A 32 14.33 6.34 -12.37
C ARG A 32 14.30 5.74 -10.97
N LEU A 33 14.49 6.59 -9.97
CA LEU A 33 14.33 6.27 -8.55
C LEU A 33 13.22 7.12 -7.96
N THR A 34 12.17 6.49 -7.44
CA THR A 34 11.11 7.19 -6.71
C THR A 34 10.97 6.67 -5.28
N VAL A 35 10.58 7.57 -4.38
CA VAL A 35 10.22 7.25 -2.99
C VAL A 35 8.90 7.92 -2.69
N GLY A 36 7.97 7.21 -2.08
CA GLY A 36 6.61 7.68 -1.84
C GLY A 36 6.09 7.38 -0.45
N PHE A 37 5.02 8.09 -0.13
CA PHE A 37 4.19 7.87 1.04
C PHE A 37 2.77 7.57 0.58
N GLU A 38 2.09 6.67 1.28
CA GLU A 38 0.78 6.16 0.90
C GLU A 38 -0.16 6.01 2.09
N LEU A 39 -1.44 6.16 1.79
CA LEU A 39 -2.54 6.01 2.72
C LEU A 39 -3.64 5.17 2.09
N GLY A 40 -4.30 4.35 2.89
CA GLY A 40 -5.38 3.52 2.40
C GLY A 40 -5.90 2.55 3.42
N SER A 41 -6.12 1.31 3.00
CA SER A 41 -6.59 0.22 3.85
C SER A 41 -5.82 -1.05 3.54
N ALA A 42 -5.42 -1.77 4.57
CA ALA A 42 -4.86 -3.12 4.50
C ALA A 42 -5.81 -4.13 5.13
N GLY A 43 -5.75 -5.40 4.71
CA GLY A 43 -6.69 -6.43 5.16
C GLY A 43 -8.07 -6.32 4.52
N VAL A 44 -8.19 -5.69 3.35
CA VAL A 44 -9.45 -5.59 2.59
C VAL A 44 -9.98 -7.00 2.27
N ASN A 45 -11.31 -7.17 2.34
CA ASN A 45 -11.98 -8.47 2.20
C ASN A 45 -11.52 -9.52 3.24
N THR A 46 -11.09 -9.07 4.41
CA THR A 46 -10.89 -9.89 5.60
C THR A 46 -11.72 -9.32 6.75
N ASP A 47 -11.88 -10.11 7.81
CA ASP A 47 -12.55 -9.64 9.02
C ASP A 47 -11.63 -8.75 9.89
N TYR A 48 -10.34 -8.64 9.53
CA TYR A 48 -9.28 -8.07 10.35
C TYR A 48 -8.41 -7.12 9.53
N GLY A 49 -8.91 -5.97 9.25
CA GLY A 49 -8.18 -4.97 8.51
C GLY A 49 -8.65 -3.56 8.84
N GLY A 50 -7.94 -2.57 8.32
CA GLY A 50 -8.35 -1.21 8.58
C GLY A 50 -7.52 -0.16 7.86
N PHE A 51 -7.64 1.08 8.35
CA PHE A 51 -6.87 2.19 7.83
C PHE A 51 -5.37 1.91 7.95
N ALA A 52 -4.67 2.08 6.85
CA ALA A 52 -3.26 1.81 6.74
C ALA A 52 -2.50 3.02 6.19
N TRP A 53 -1.26 3.11 6.59
CA TRP A 53 -0.29 4.02 6.00
C TRP A 53 0.96 3.23 5.62
N GLY A 54 1.73 3.77 4.70
CA GLY A 54 2.89 3.05 4.21
C GLY A 54 3.86 3.89 3.43
N VAL A 55 4.85 3.21 2.92
CA VAL A 55 5.90 3.78 2.10
C VAL A 55 6.11 2.93 0.86
N SER A 56 6.48 3.58 -0.22
CA SER A 56 6.81 2.90 -1.47
C SER A 56 8.12 3.39 -2.04
N ALA A 57 8.72 2.56 -2.86
CA ALA A 57 9.88 2.93 -3.66
C ALA A 57 9.79 2.28 -5.04
N SER A 58 10.34 2.91 -6.05
CA SER A 58 10.58 2.23 -7.32
C SER A 58 11.96 2.54 -7.87
N LEU A 59 12.59 1.52 -8.46
CA LEU A 59 13.89 1.62 -9.10
C LEU A 59 13.85 0.83 -10.40
N TYR A 60 14.25 1.46 -11.51
CA TYR A 60 14.22 0.85 -12.87
C TYR A 60 12.84 0.25 -13.24
N GLY A 61 11.76 0.81 -12.69
CA GLY A 61 10.40 0.32 -12.88
C GLY A 61 9.96 -0.76 -11.91
N VAL A 62 10.85 -1.38 -11.16
CA VAL A 62 10.48 -2.28 -10.06
C VAL A 62 9.89 -1.45 -8.93
N TYR A 63 8.64 -1.70 -8.59
CA TYR A 63 7.89 -1.04 -7.53
C TYR A 63 7.82 -1.96 -6.31
N LEU A 64 8.04 -1.39 -5.16
CA LEU A 64 7.94 -2.03 -3.85
C LEU A 64 7.10 -1.16 -2.94
N ASP A 65 6.23 -1.76 -2.16
CA ASP A 65 5.47 -1.06 -1.12
C ASP A 65 5.39 -1.86 0.17
N PHE A 66 5.13 -1.13 1.24
CA PHE A 66 4.88 -1.67 2.56
C PHE A 66 3.83 -0.83 3.27
N LEU A 67 2.65 -1.44 3.55
CA LEU A 67 1.57 -0.81 4.32
C LEU A 67 1.40 -1.49 5.66
N ILE A 68 1.07 -0.68 6.67
CA ILE A 68 0.72 -1.13 8.01
C ILE A 68 -0.62 -0.52 8.40
N ALA A 69 -1.56 -1.36 8.79
CA ALA A 69 -2.73 -0.99 9.56
C ALA A 69 -2.44 -1.35 11.02
N GLY A 70 -2.31 -0.33 11.85
CA GLY A 70 -2.11 -0.51 13.30
C GLY A 70 -3.36 -1.04 13.99
N PRO A 71 -3.24 -1.37 15.28
CA PRO A 71 -4.37 -1.84 16.07
C PRO A 71 -5.49 -0.82 16.02
N GLN A 72 -6.65 -1.25 15.54
CA GLN A 72 -7.83 -0.42 15.46
C GLN A 72 -8.83 -0.93 16.46
N HIS A 73 -9.09 -0.12 17.48
CA HIS A 73 -10.19 -0.35 18.41
C HIS A 73 -11.49 -0.27 17.63
N GLN A 74 -12.05 -1.42 17.29
CA GLN A 74 -13.41 -1.44 16.77
C GLN A 74 -14.36 -1.25 17.94
N ASN A 75 -14.90 -0.03 18.07
CA ASN A 75 -15.75 0.40 19.18
C ASN A 75 -16.94 -0.53 19.47
N ASP A 76 -17.28 -1.42 18.56
CA ASP A 76 -18.44 -2.30 18.66
C ASP A 76 -18.10 -3.76 19.04
N LYS A 77 -16.82 -4.11 19.15
CA LYS A 77 -16.41 -5.49 19.45
C LYS A 77 -15.73 -5.59 20.83
N HIS A 78 -16.50 -5.30 21.87
CA HIS A 78 -16.10 -5.64 23.22
C HIS A 78 -16.16 -7.16 23.43
N VAL A 79 -15.06 -7.73 23.90
CA VAL A 79 -15.08 -9.12 24.39
C VAL A 79 -15.71 -9.13 25.79
N ASN A 80 -15.41 -8.09 26.60
CA ASN A 80 -16.04 -7.78 27.86
C ASN A 80 -15.79 -6.30 28.24
N ASN A 81 -16.13 -5.86 29.43
CA ASN A 81 -16.00 -4.46 29.87
C ASN A 81 -14.56 -3.88 29.78
N THR A 82 -13.53 -4.72 29.76
CA THR A 82 -12.13 -4.30 29.78
C THR A 82 -11.33 -4.82 28.59
N LEU A 83 -11.84 -5.82 27.88
CA LEU A 83 -11.16 -6.46 26.74
C LEU A 83 -11.75 -5.98 25.43
N TRP A 84 -10.91 -5.42 24.58
CA TRP A 84 -11.27 -4.91 23.27
C TRP A 84 -10.63 -5.75 22.17
N GLN A 85 -11.37 -5.98 21.10
CA GLN A 85 -10.81 -6.58 19.91
C GLN A 85 -9.97 -5.52 19.19
N ASP A 86 -8.73 -5.86 18.89
CA ASP A 86 -7.81 -5.09 18.07
C ASP A 86 -7.36 -5.92 16.87
N ASP A 87 -7.49 -5.31 15.71
CA ASP A 87 -7.10 -5.92 14.46
C ASP A 87 -5.89 -5.16 13.88
N GLU A 88 -4.93 -5.91 13.39
CA GLU A 88 -3.75 -5.39 12.72
C GLU A 88 -3.62 -6.03 11.34
N ALA A 89 -3.10 -5.29 10.40
CA ALA A 89 -2.74 -5.84 9.11
C ALA A 89 -1.46 -5.20 8.58
N PHE A 90 -0.68 -5.97 7.84
CA PHE A 90 0.33 -5.39 6.99
C PHE A 90 0.34 -6.05 5.62
N THR A 91 0.76 -5.30 4.62
CA THR A 91 1.01 -5.82 3.28
C THR A 91 2.41 -5.43 2.82
N ILE A 92 3.02 -6.34 2.09
CA ILE A 92 4.23 -6.06 1.33
C ILE A 92 3.99 -6.53 -0.10
N SER A 93 4.28 -5.66 -1.06
CA SER A 93 4.01 -5.97 -2.45
C SER A 93 5.17 -5.57 -3.36
N VAL A 94 5.26 -6.26 -4.48
CA VAL A 94 6.19 -5.97 -5.56
C VAL A 94 5.42 -5.90 -6.87
N GLY A 95 5.81 -4.97 -7.73
CA GLY A 95 5.23 -4.80 -9.05
C GLY A 95 6.26 -4.31 -10.05
N TYR A 96 5.83 -4.20 -11.31
CA TYR A 96 6.65 -3.57 -12.33
C TYR A 96 5.86 -2.50 -13.07
N GLN A 97 6.32 -1.26 -13.01
CA GLN A 97 5.70 -0.11 -13.67
C GLN A 97 5.95 -0.17 -15.18
N ILE A 98 4.92 -0.50 -15.95
CA ILE A 98 4.92 -0.55 -17.40
C ILE A 98 4.48 0.82 -17.92
N PRO A 99 5.34 1.59 -18.59
CA PRO A 99 4.98 2.88 -19.14
C PRO A 99 4.05 2.69 -20.36
N VAL A 100 2.83 3.17 -20.25
CA VAL A 100 1.82 3.14 -21.34
C VAL A 100 1.87 4.44 -22.12
N LEU A 101 2.01 5.56 -21.40
CA LEU A 101 2.22 6.90 -21.95
C LEU A 101 3.36 7.58 -21.17
N PRO A 102 3.94 8.67 -21.69
CA PRO A 102 5.02 9.36 -20.98
C PRO A 102 4.67 9.80 -19.55
N TRP A 103 3.39 10.01 -19.28
CA TRP A 103 2.86 10.46 -17.98
C TRP A 103 2.05 9.38 -17.24
N LEU A 104 1.83 8.21 -17.86
CA LEU A 104 0.98 7.13 -17.33
C LEU A 104 1.71 5.81 -17.31
N ARG A 105 1.73 5.15 -16.17
CA ARG A 105 2.22 3.78 -15.99
C ARG A 105 1.15 2.92 -15.34
N ILE A 106 1.16 1.64 -15.68
CA ILE A 106 0.37 0.61 -15.00
C ILE A 106 1.33 -0.40 -14.40
N ALA A 107 0.98 -0.99 -13.27
CA ALA A 107 1.81 -2.04 -12.68
C ALA A 107 0.95 -3.23 -12.27
N PRO A 108 1.21 -4.43 -12.80
CA PRO A 108 0.78 -5.65 -12.13
C PRO A 108 1.53 -5.76 -10.80
N ILE A 109 0.80 -6.16 -9.75
CA ILE A 109 1.31 -6.20 -8.39
C ILE A 109 1.01 -7.57 -7.81
N ILE A 110 1.99 -8.14 -7.14
CA ILE A 110 1.86 -9.35 -6.33
C ILE A 110 2.48 -9.09 -4.96
N GLY A 111 2.01 -9.79 -3.95
CA GLY A 111 2.51 -9.54 -2.61
C GLY A 111 1.94 -10.51 -1.59
N TYR A 112 2.15 -10.13 -0.36
CA TYR A 112 1.76 -10.86 0.81
C TYR A 112 1.01 -9.93 1.76
N CYS A 113 -0.05 -10.47 2.37
CA CYS A 113 -0.82 -9.80 3.41
C CYS A 113 -0.85 -10.68 4.65
N GLN A 114 -0.55 -10.09 5.79
CA GLN A 114 -0.81 -10.71 7.09
C GLN A 114 -1.85 -9.88 7.82
N THR A 115 -2.86 -10.55 8.36
CA THR A 115 -3.82 -9.94 9.28
C THR A 115 -3.76 -10.66 10.62
N ASN A 116 -3.88 -9.92 11.69
CA ASN A 116 -3.84 -10.43 13.04
C ASN A 116 -5.15 -10.07 13.74
N TYR A 117 -5.71 -11.05 14.42
CA TYR A 117 -6.72 -10.83 15.44
C TYR A 117 -6.03 -10.81 16.80
N GLY A 118 -6.28 -9.76 17.59
CA GLY A 118 -5.75 -9.62 18.92
C GLY A 118 -6.77 -9.11 19.90
N ILE A 119 -6.41 -9.13 21.18
CA ILE A 119 -7.20 -8.59 22.27
C ILE A 119 -6.30 -7.63 23.07
N THR A 120 -6.78 -6.42 23.28
CA THR A 120 -6.14 -5.44 24.17
C THR A 120 -6.88 -5.40 25.50
N ASP A 121 -6.15 -5.59 26.59
CA ASP A 121 -6.69 -5.44 27.94
C ASP A 121 -6.52 -3.99 28.41
N MET A 122 -7.63 -3.26 28.45
CA MET A 122 -7.67 -1.87 28.89
C MET A 122 -7.63 -1.71 30.43
N SER A 123 -7.72 -2.82 31.18
CA SER A 123 -7.59 -2.78 32.66
C SER A 123 -6.11 -2.69 33.08
N THR A 124 -5.20 -3.12 32.20
CA THR A 124 -3.76 -3.08 32.50
C THR A 124 -3.17 -1.76 32.02
N VAL A 125 -2.60 -1.01 32.97
CA VAL A 125 -1.86 0.22 32.67
C VAL A 125 -0.40 -0.02 32.97
N ASN A 126 0.40 -0.31 31.95
CA ASN A 126 1.85 -0.41 32.07
C ASN A 126 2.46 0.99 31.87
N ILE A 127 3.01 1.57 32.95
CA ILE A 127 3.68 2.86 32.90
C ILE A 127 5.19 2.62 32.72
N HIS A 128 5.71 2.90 31.54
CA HIS A 128 7.15 2.91 31.32
C HIS A 128 7.70 4.30 31.66
N ILE A 129 8.31 4.42 32.84
CA ILE A 129 8.98 5.66 33.26
C ILE A 129 10.43 5.57 32.73
N ASN A 130 10.75 6.45 31.81
CA ASN A 130 12.13 6.57 31.32
C ASN A 130 13.03 7.06 32.46
N THR A 131 14.21 6.50 32.61
CA THR A 131 15.21 6.82 33.66
C THR A 131 15.58 8.31 33.74
N SER A 132 15.24 9.10 32.72
CA SER A 132 15.39 10.56 32.72
C SER A 132 14.22 11.33 33.38
N GLY A 133 13.21 10.63 33.90
CA GLY A 133 12.10 11.21 34.69
C GLY A 133 11.15 12.14 33.95
N ARG A 134 11.20 12.23 32.62
CA ARG A 134 10.47 13.27 31.89
C ARG A 134 9.33 12.83 30.97
N ARG A 135 9.15 11.56 30.65
CA ARG A 135 7.97 11.06 29.89
C ARG A 135 7.69 9.60 30.23
N GLY A 136 6.52 9.33 30.78
CA GLY A 136 5.94 8.00 30.85
C GLY A 136 5.11 7.73 29.61
N SER A 137 5.20 6.56 29.03
CA SER A 137 4.25 6.06 28.06
C SER A 137 3.32 5.06 28.74
N ILE A 138 2.06 5.18 28.47
CA ILE A 138 1.03 4.26 28.96
C ILE A 138 0.82 3.23 27.87
N TYR A 139 0.99 1.95 28.17
CA TYR A 139 0.72 0.84 27.28
C TYR A 139 -0.40 -0.01 27.87
N HIS A 140 -1.26 -0.49 27.00
CA HIS A 140 -2.17 -1.56 27.33
C HIS A 140 -1.59 -2.87 26.80
N ASP A 141 -1.84 -3.95 27.52
CA ASP A 141 -1.34 -5.26 27.09
C ASP A 141 -2.15 -5.77 25.88
N TYR A 142 -1.45 -6.01 24.78
CA TYR A 142 -2.00 -6.58 23.56
C TYR A 142 -1.60 -8.06 23.47
N TYR A 143 -2.60 -8.90 23.28
CA TYR A 143 -2.44 -10.34 23.17
C TYR A 143 -2.84 -10.81 21.77
N PRO A 144 -1.88 -11.09 20.87
CA PRO A 144 -2.18 -11.63 19.56
C PRO A 144 -2.78 -13.04 19.71
N GLN A 145 -3.97 -13.26 19.18
CA GLN A 145 -4.70 -14.53 19.29
C GLN A 145 -4.51 -15.40 18.05
N LYS A 146 -4.61 -14.80 16.86
CA LYS A 146 -4.54 -15.53 15.61
C LYS A 146 -3.93 -14.70 14.49
N ARG A 147 -3.13 -15.36 13.65
CA ARG A 147 -2.51 -14.76 12.47
C ARG A 147 -3.00 -15.47 11.23
N PHE A 148 -3.31 -14.69 10.20
CA PHE A 148 -3.70 -15.19 8.90
C PHE A 148 -2.70 -14.68 7.86
N HIS A 149 -2.35 -15.53 6.93
CA HIS A 149 -1.37 -15.27 5.89
C HIS A 149 -2.03 -15.46 4.54
N GLU A 150 -1.99 -14.46 3.70
CA GLU A 150 -2.72 -14.46 2.45
C GLU A 150 -1.87 -13.92 1.30
N PHE A 151 -2.08 -14.50 0.13
CA PHE A 151 -1.49 -13.98 -1.09
C PHE A 151 -2.24 -12.73 -1.52
N ASN A 152 -1.49 -11.68 -1.86
CA ASN A 152 -2.00 -10.41 -2.34
C ASN A 152 -1.64 -10.22 -3.81
N TYR A 153 -2.59 -9.77 -4.63
CA TYR A 153 -2.38 -9.52 -6.05
C TYR A 153 -3.34 -8.46 -6.56
N GLY A 154 -2.90 -7.72 -7.56
CA GLY A 154 -3.71 -6.63 -8.11
C GLY A 154 -2.98 -5.80 -9.15
N ALA A 155 -3.35 -4.54 -9.22
CA ALA A 155 -2.74 -3.60 -10.15
C ALA A 155 -2.67 -2.18 -9.57
N GLY A 156 -1.69 -1.43 -10.02
CA GLY A 156 -1.51 -0.02 -9.74
C GLY A 156 -1.60 0.84 -11.00
N LEU A 157 -2.08 2.06 -10.83
CA LEU A 157 -2.08 3.12 -11.81
C LEU A 157 -1.23 4.27 -11.29
N PHE A 158 -0.25 4.72 -12.08
CA PHE A 158 0.73 5.72 -11.71
C PHE A 158 0.69 6.86 -12.71
N LEU A 159 0.40 8.06 -12.23
CA LEU A 159 0.30 9.29 -13.01
C LEU A 159 1.46 10.20 -12.66
N GLN A 160 2.20 10.67 -13.65
CA GLN A 160 3.30 11.59 -13.48
C GLN A 160 2.95 12.97 -14.04
N PRO A 161 2.23 13.83 -13.27
CA PRO A 161 1.84 15.16 -13.73
C PRO A 161 3.06 16.08 -13.91
N PHE A 162 4.13 15.84 -13.15
CA PHE A 162 5.40 16.58 -13.25
C PHE A 162 6.57 15.60 -13.26
N LYS A 163 7.69 15.98 -13.86
CA LYS A 163 8.89 15.12 -13.91
C LYS A 163 9.36 14.61 -12.55
N SER A 164 9.15 15.42 -11.50
CA SER A 164 9.60 15.12 -10.13
C SER A 164 8.52 14.52 -9.22
N VAL A 165 7.25 14.49 -9.64
CA VAL A 165 6.13 14.04 -8.79
C VAL A 165 5.30 12.99 -9.52
N GLU A 166 4.99 11.91 -8.83
CA GLU A 166 4.06 10.88 -9.26
C GLU A 166 2.95 10.71 -8.23
N ILE A 167 1.73 10.59 -8.70
CA ILE A 167 0.54 10.27 -7.90
C ILE A 167 0.08 8.90 -8.34
N TYR A 168 -0.27 8.03 -7.42
CA TYR A 168 -0.69 6.68 -7.76
C TYR A 168 -1.83 6.16 -6.92
N GLY A 169 -2.53 5.18 -7.47
CA GLY A 169 -3.53 4.38 -6.79
C GLY A 169 -3.31 2.91 -7.07
N VAL A 170 -3.44 2.10 -6.05
CA VAL A 170 -3.27 0.65 -6.12
C VAL A 170 -4.50 -0.04 -5.55
N TYR A 171 -4.96 -1.04 -6.27
CA TYR A 171 -6.02 -1.93 -5.84
C TYR A 171 -5.54 -3.39 -5.94
N THR A 172 -5.60 -4.07 -4.82
CA THR A 172 -5.25 -5.49 -4.73
C THR A 172 -6.37 -6.28 -4.05
N ALA A 173 -6.23 -7.59 -4.00
CA ALA A 173 -7.17 -8.45 -3.30
C ALA A 173 -7.26 -8.14 -1.80
N ARG A 174 -6.19 -7.59 -1.20
CA ARG A 174 -6.05 -7.39 0.25
C ARG A 174 -5.72 -5.96 0.67
N SER A 175 -5.59 -5.04 -0.27
CA SER A 175 -5.34 -3.62 0.04
C SER A 175 -5.88 -2.69 -1.03
N ILE A 176 -6.22 -1.48 -0.61
CA ILE A 176 -6.56 -0.37 -1.48
C ILE A 176 -5.90 0.89 -0.92
N TYR A 177 -5.10 1.55 -1.70
CA TYR A 177 -4.37 2.72 -1.25
C TYR A 177 -4.03 3.66 -2.39
N GLY A 178 -3.71 4.88 -2.03
CA GLY A 178 -3.17 5.89 -2.94
C GLY A 178 -2.01 6.61 -2.29
N GLY A 179 -1.13 7.15 -3.12
CA GLY A 179 0.07 7.80 -2.62
C GLY A 179 0.63 8.85 -3.57
N ILE A 180 1.64 9.51 -3.06
CA ILE A 180 2.46 10.47 -3.79
C ILE A 180 3.90 10.06 -3.65
N SER A 181 4.64 10.02 -4.76
CA SER A 181 6.07 9.75 -4.75
C SER A 181 6.87 10.86 -5.43
N LEU A 182 8.10 11.03 -4.98
CA LEU A 182 9.08 11.95 -5.53
C LEU A 182 10.09 11.19 -6.39
N ASN A 183 10.29 11.65 -7.61
CA ASN A 183 11.34 11.14 -8.48
C ASN A 183 12.66 11.84 -8.14
N LEU A 184 13.51 11.13 -7.39
CA LEU A 184 14.78 11.66 -6.88
C LEU A 184 15.79 11.92 -8.01
N THR A 185 15.79 11.09 -9.04
CA THR A 185 16.65 11.30 -10.22
C THR A 185 16.31 12.61 -10.91
N ALA A 186 15.03 12.88 -11.17
CA ALA A 186 14.60 14.13 -11.79
C ALA A 186 14.82 15.37 -10.91
N LEU A 187 14.95 15.20 -9.60
CA LEU A 187 15.32 16.28 -8.68
C LEU A 187 16.83 16.55 -8.69
N ALA A 188 17.65 15.50 -8.86
CA ALA A 188 19.11 15.60 -8.94
C ALA A 188 19.58 16.26 -10.26
N ASP A 189 18.91 16.01 -11.36
CA ASP A 189 19.23 16.54 -12.69
C ASP A 189 18.94 18.05 -12.84
N LYS A 190 18.34 18.70 -11.85
CA LYS A 190 18.05 20.15 -11.85
C LYS A 190 19.23 21.01 -11.37
N LYS A 191 20.38 20.42 -11.10
CA LYS A 191 21.62 21.12 -10.78
C LYS A 191 22.49 21.20 -12.04
#